data_e88f9208c66cf56f4d4a698c1f794bf6
#
_entry.id   e88f9208c66cf56f4d4a698c1f794bf6
#
_cell.length_a   1.000
_cell.length_b   1.000
_cell.length_c   1.000
_cell.angle_alpha   90.00
_cell.angle_beta   90.00
_cell.angle_gamma   90.00
#
_symmetry.space_group_name_H-M   'P 1'
#
loop_
_entity.id
_entity.type
_entity.pdbx_description
1 polymer ?
#
loop_
_entity_poly.entity_id
_entity_poly.type
_entity_poly.pdbx_seq_one_letter_code
_entity_poly.pdbx_strand_id
1 'polypeptide(L)'
;MFFAAKFTEVPLWGKKLITINEEEVVLINDKGTISACENYCPHQGSTMLAGIVKEGVISCPRHGWHYDLESGTCADHPGYTLKTYQVEVVGDDIMIKLG
;
A
#
# COMPACT_ATOMS: atom_id res chain seq x y z
N MET A 1 5.30 16.62 0.01
CA MET A 1 4.99 15.31 0.61
C MET A 1 4.32 15.49 1.96
N PHE A 2 3.52 14.52 2.34
CA PHE A 2 2.79 14.55 3.61
C PHE A 2 3.39 13.54 4.57
N PHE A 3 3.46 13.91 5.85
CA PHE A 3 3.84 12.97 6.89
C PHE A 3 2.73 11.89 7.01
N ALA A 4 3.12 10.63 6.93
CA ALA A 4 2.17 9.52 7.02
C ALA A 4 2.20 8.86 8.40
N ALA A 5 3.38 8.48 8.86
CA ALA A 5 3.55 7.80 10.13
C ALA A 5 5.03 7.73 10.49
N LYS A 6 5.33 7.35 11.72
CA LYS A 6 6.71 7.00 12.09
C LYS A 6 7.03 5.62 11.57
N PHE A 7 8.26 5.42 11.14
CA PHE A 7 8.72 4.12 10.63
C PHE A 7 8.44 2.99 11.64
N THR A 8 8.63 3.27 12.92
CA THR A 8 8.42 2.27 13.98
C THR A 8 6.96 1.88 14.16
N GLU A 9 6.02 2.65 13.61
CA GLU A 9 4.59 2.32 13.67
C GLU A 9 4.18 1.27 12.65
N VAL A 10 5.06 0.96 11.69
CA VAL A 10 4.80 -0.06 10.66
C VAL A 10 5.86 -1.15 10.84
N PRO A 11 5.60 -2.14 11.68
CA PRO A 11 6.60 -3.18 11.96
C PRO A 11 6.90 -4.03 10.74
N LEU A 12 8.06 -4.69 10.75
CA LEU A 12 8.47 -5.57 9.67
C LEU A 12 7.34 -6.56 9.34
N TRP A 13 6.98 -6.67 8.06
CA TRP A 13 5.87 -7.48 7.55
C TRP A 13 4.50 -7.00 8.00
N GLY A 14 4.44 -5.84 8.67
CA GLY A 14 3.19 -5.25 9.11
C GLY A 14 2.61 -4.26 8.13
N LYS A 15 1.39 -3.85 8.43
CA LYS A 15 0.66 -2.83 7.68
C LYS A 15 0.02 -1.85 8.66
N LYS A 16 -0.22 -0.63 8.21
CA LYS A 16 -0.93 0.37 9.00
C LYS A 16 -1.88 1.14 8.09
N LEU A 17 -3.12 1.23 8.50
CA LEU A 17 -4.10 2.07 7.81
C LEU A 17 -4.01 3.49 8.34
N ILE A 18 -3.88 4.44 7.44
CA ILE A 18 -3.92 5.88 7.77
C ILE A 18 -4.94 6.57 6.88
N THR A 19 -5.36 7.76 7.29
CA THR A 19 -6.24 8.60 6.50
C THR A 19 -5.59 9.96 6.31
N ILE A 20 -5.41 10.37 5.05
CA ILE A 20 -4.84 11.67 4.71
C ILE A 20 -5.76 12.30 3.67
N ASN A 21 -6.24 13.52 3.95
CA ASN A 21 -7.14 14.25 3.05
C ASN A 21 -8.33 13.39 2.62
N GLU A 22 -8.93 12.70 3.59
CA GLU A 22 -10.10 11.82 3.37
C GLU A 22 -9.80 10.57 2.55
N GLU A 23 -8.56 10.31 2.20
CA GLU A 23 -8.16 9.08 1.51
C GLU A 23 -7.61 8.08 2.51
N GLU A 24 -8.07 6.84 2.43
CA GLU A 24 -7.52 5.74 3.21
C GLU A 24 -6.32 5.15 2.50
N VAL A 25 -5.19 5.13 3.19
CA VAL A 25 -3.92 4.64 2.65
C VAL A 25 -3.39 3.53 3.53
N VAL A 26 -2.96 2.45 2.92
CA VAL A 26 -2.32 1.33 3.61
C VAL A 26 -0.82 1.46 3.47
N LEU A 27 -0.13 1.62 4.60
CA LEU A 27 1.32 1.58 4.65
C LEU A 27 1.77 0.15 4.89
N ILE A 28 2.80 -0.28 4.19
CA ILE A 28 3.25 -1.67 4.19
C ILE A 28 4.76 -1.69 4.40
N ASN A 29 5.21 -2.54 5.33
CA ASN A 29 6.64 -2.77 5.52
C ASN A 29 6.99 -4.15 4.97
N ASP A 30 7.45 -4.19 3.72
CA ASP A 30 7.85 -5.41 3.03
C ASP A 30 9.38 -5.53 3.08
N LYS A 31 9.89 -6.37 3.95
CA LYS A 31 11.34 -6.57 4.16
C LYS A 31 12.09 -5.28 4.50
N GLY A 32 11.45 -4.33 5.17
CA GLY A 32 12.07 -3.05 5.48
C GLY A 32 11.82 -1.97 4.43
N THR A 33 11.25 -2.31 3.29
CA THR A 33 10.86 -1.34 2.27
C THR A 33 9.43 -0.91 2.52
N ILE A 34 9.22 0.39 2.67
CA ILE A 34 7.88 0.93 2.89
C ILE A 34 7.21 1.20 1.54
N SER A 35 6.00 0.67 1.39
CA SER A 35 5.14 0.94 0.25
C SER A 35 3.81 1.50 0.74
N ALA A 36 3.08 2.16 -0.14
CA ALA A 36 1.77 2.72 0.20
C ALA A 36 0.81 2.52 -0.96
N CYS A 37 -0.40 2.09 -0.65
CA CYS A 37 -1.45 1.91 -1.66
C CYS A 37 -2.79 2.31 -1.09
N GLU A 38 -3.77 2.50 -1.99
CA GLU A 38 -5.14 2.77 -1.58
C GLU A 38 -5.73 1.55 -0.86
N ASN A 39 -6.65 1.81 0.06
CA ASN A 39 -7.36 0.74 0.77
C ASN A 39 -8.63 0.33 0.03
N TYR A 40 -8.52 0.17 -1.28
CA TYR A 40 -9.68 -0.12 -2.14
C TYR A 40 -9.22 -0.98 -3.32
N CYS A 41 -9.70 -2.22 -3.36
CA CYS A 41 -9.41 -3.09 -4.50
C CYS A 41 -10.17 -2.58 -5.73
N PRO A 42 -9.48 -2.22 -6.82
CA PRO A 42 -10.16 -1.69 -8.01
C PRO A 42 -11.17 -2.66 -8.64
N HIS A 43 -11.01 -3.96 -8.36
CA HIS A 43 -11.92 -4.98 -8.87
C HIS A 43 -13.28 -4.94 -8.17
N GLN A 44 -13.32 -4.96 -6.84
CA GLN A 44 -14.58 -5.07 -6.09
C GLN A 44 -14.69 -4.20 -4.84
N GLY A 45 -13.76 -3.29 -4.63
CA GLY A 45 -13.82 -2.38 -3.50
C GLY A 45 -13.52 -2.98 -2.15
N SER A 46 -12.90 -4.16 -2.10
CA SER A 46 -12.46 -4.76 -0.85
C SER A 46 -11.34 -3.96 -0.21
N THR A 47 -11.22 -4.03 1.12
CA THR A 47 -10.08 -3.47 1.81
C THR A 47 -8.80 -4.16 1.37
N MET A 48 -7.73 -3.39 1.17
CA MET A 48 -6.40 -3.94 0.91
C MET A 48 -5.62 -4.16 2.20
N LEU A 49 -6.09 -3.62 3.31
CA LEU A 49 -5.40 -3.77 4.60
C LEU A 49 -5.24 -5.24 5.00
N ALA A 50 -6.22 -6.07 4.68
CA ALA A 50 -6.19 -7.50 4.98
C ALA A 50 -5.47 -8.32 3.90
N GLY A 51 -4.94 -7.68 2.87
CA GLY A 51 -4.24 -8.37 1.79
C GLY A 51 -2.94 -9.02 2.24
N ILE A 52 -2.50 -10.01 1.48
CA ILE A 52 -1.23 -10.71 1.76
C ILE A 52 -0.14 -10.07 0.92
N VAL A 53 0.96 -9.69 1.56
CA VAL A 53 2.10 -9.05 0.89
C VAL A 53 3.26 -10.04 0.82
N LYS A 54 3.81 -10.18 -0.37
CA LYS A 54 4.99 -11.03 -0.60
C LYS A 54 5.79 -10.48 -1.78
N GLU A 55 7.07 -10.21 -1.53
CA GLU A 55 8.02 -9.81 -2.58
C GLU A 55 7.55 -8.66 -3.47
N GLY A 56 7.03 -7.60 -2.84
CA GLY A 56 6.60 -6.41 -3.56
C GLY A 56 5.24 -6.51 -4.23
N VAL A 57 4.46 -7.55 -3.88
CA VAL A 57 3.12 -7.78 -4.43
C VAL A 57 2.13 -7.88 -3.29
N ILE A 58 0.97 -7.23 -3.44
CA ILE A 58 -0.13 -7.38 -2.49
C ILE A 58 -1.29 -8.11 -3.18
N SER A 59 -1.85 -9.12 -2.50
CA SER A 59 -2.98 -9.87 -3.02
C SER A 59 -4.26 -9.39 -2.38
N CYS A 60 -5.28 -9.12 -3.19
CA CYS A 60 -6.60 -8.76 -2.69
C CYS A 60 -7.16 -9.91 -1.86
N PRO A 61 -7.64 -9.67 -0.62
CA PRO A 61 -8.07 -10.76 0.26
C PRO A 61 -9.31 -11.49 -0.25
N ARG A 62 -10.06 -10.87 -1.16
CA ARG A 62 -11.32 -11.42 -1.62
C ARG A 62 -11.19 -12.43 -2.74
N HIS A 63 -10.38 -12.13 -3.77
CA HIS A 63 -10.23 -13.01 -4.93
C HIS A 63 -8.77 -13.38 -5.23
N GLY A 64 -7.84 -12.92 -4.42
CA GLY A 64 -6.42 -13.25 -4.60
C GLY A 64 -5.76 -12.59 -5.79
N TRP A 65 -6.37 -11.55 -6.37
CA TRP A 65 -5.73 -10.80 -7.45
C TRP A 65 -4.46 -10.11 -6.94
N HIS A 66 -3.40 -10.19 -7.72
CA HIS A 66 -2.07 -9.71 -7.35
C HIS A 66 -1.78 -8.35 -7.96
N TYR A 67 -1.41 -7.39 -7.13
CA TYR A 67 -1.04 -6.05 -7.57
C TYR A 67 0.41 -5.76 -7.19
N ASP A 68 1.16 -5.22 -8.15
CA ASP A 68 2.53 -4.77 -7.90
C ASP A 68 2.49 -3.51 -7.05
N LEU A 69 3.22 -3.50 -5.93
CA LEU A 69 3.21 -2.37 -5.00
C LEU A 69 3.93 -1.13 -5.54
N GLU A 70 4.81 -1.30 -6.52
CA GLU A 70 5.52 -0.17 -7.12
C GLU A 70 4.69 0.49 -8.22
N SER A 71 4.16 -0.31 -9.14
CA SER A 71 3.43 0.20 -10.31
C SER A 71 1.92 0.21 -10.15
N GLY A 72 1.38 -0.63 -9.25
CA GLY A 72 -0.04 -0.81 -9.12
C GLY A 72 -0.65 -1.75 -10.13
N THR A 73 0.14 -2.29 -11.05
CA THR A 73 -0.36 -3.14 -12.13
C THR A 73 -0.87 -4.47 -11.58
N CYS A 74 -2.04 -4.90 -12.04
CA CYS A 74 -2.59 -6.21 -11.69
C CYS A 74 -2.00 -7.28 -12.61
N ALA A 75 -1.33 -8.28 -12.02
CA ALA A 75 -0.72 -9.35 -12.79
C ALA A 75 -1.76 -10.27 -13.44
N ASP A 76 -2.90 -10.45 -12.78
CA ASP A 76 -3.94 -11.36 -13.25
C ASP A 76 -4.86 -10.72 -14.29
N HIS A 77 -5.08 -9.41 -14.17
CA HIS A 77 -6.00 -8.66 -15.03
C HIS A 77 -5.44 -7.27 -15.35
N PRO A 78 -4.65 -7.13 -16.41
CA PRO A 78 -3.93 -5.89 -16.71
C PRO A 78 -4.79 -4.63 -16.88
N GLY A 79 -6.10 -4.78 -17.06
CA GLY A 79 -7.01 -3.63 -17.15
C GLY A 79 -7.31 -2.94 -15.83
N TYR A 80 -6.91 -3.55 -14.70
CA TYR A 80 -7.13 -2.98 -13.36
C TYR A 80 -5.81 -2.51 -12.76
N THR A 81 -5.83 -1.34 -12.15
CA THR A 81 -4.63 -0.75 -11.54
C THR A 81 -4.96 -0.28 -10.13
N LEU A 82 -4.18 -0.74 -9.16
CA LEU A 82 -4.26 -0.28 -7.78
C LEU A 82 -3.53 1.06 -7.67
N LYS A 83 -4.15 2.05 -7.03
CA LYS A 83 -3.47 3.33 -6.80
C LYS A 83 -2.38 3.14 -5.76
N THR A 84 -1.14 3.49 -6.12
CA THR A 84 -0.01 3.47 -5.22
C THR A 84 0.48 4.89 -5.00
N TYR A 85 1.21 5.10 -3.90
CA TYR A 85 1.74 6.42 -3.55
C TYR A 85 3.25 6.34 -3.48
N GLN A 86 3.91 7.40 -3.91
CA GLN A 86 5.35 7.50 -3.77
C GLN A 86 5.69 7.69 -2.30
N VAL A 87 6.66 6.94 -1.80
CA VAL A 87 7.08 6.95 -0.41
C VAL A 87 8.53 7.38 -0.29
N GLU A 88 8.82 8.20 0.70
CA GLU A 88 10.17 8.58 1.08
C GLU A 88 10.29 8.46 2.59
N VAL A 89 11.34 7.77 3.06
CA VAL A 89 11.62 7.65 4.49
C VAL A 89 12.75 8.62 4.82
N VAL A 90 12.45 9.59 5.69
CA VAL A 90 13.41 10.62 6.12
C VAL A 90 13.62 10.45 7.61
N GLY A 91 14.77 9.92 8.00
CA GLY A 91 15.02 9.54 9.40
C GLY A 91 14.01 8.49 9.83
N ASP A 92 13.18 8.82 10.83
CA ASP A 92 12.11 7.93 11.31
C ASP A 92 10.75 8.25 10.70
N ASP A 93 10.68 9.22 9.80
CA ASP A 93 9.42 9.69 9.25
C ASP A 93 9.13 9.06 7.90
N ILE A 94 7.94 8.48 7.77
CA ILE A 94 7.43 8.01 6.48
C ILE A 94 6.64 9.16 5.85
N MET A 95 7.07 9.59 4.68
CA MET A 95 6.43 10.66 3.92
C MET A 95 5.82 10.07 2.65
N ILE A 96 4.65 10.52 2.28
CA ILE A 96 4.01 10.08 1.04
C ILE A 96 3.61 11.27 0.19
N LYS A 97 3.55 11.05 -1.11
CA LYS A 97 3.09 12.02 -2.08
C LYS A 97 1.69 11.63 -2.53
N LEU A 98 0.72 12.53 -2.34
CA LEU A 98 -0.65 12.34 -2.80
C LEU A 98 -0.83 12.89 -4.22
N GLY A 99 -1.57 12.18 -5.01
CA GLY A 99 -1.85 12.58 -6.38
C GLY A 99 -0.88 12.02 -7.37
#